data_9e06ace6151ff4d33fa51677503549b4
#
_entry.id   9e06ace6151ff4d33fa51677503549b4
#
_cell.length_a   1.000
_cell.length_b   1.000
_cell.length_c   1.000
_cell.angle_alpha   90.00
_cell.angle_beta   90.00
_cell.angle_gamma   90.00
#
_symmetry.space_group_name_H-M   'P 1'
#
loop_
_entity.id
_entity.type
_entity.pdbx_description
1 polymer ?
#
loop_
_entity_poly.entity_id
_entity_poly.type
_entity_poly.pdbx_seq_one_letter_code
_entity_poly.pdbx_strand_id
1 'polypeptide(L)'
;MERTYENGTLRLANVGEKVTLVGWVAKRRNLGSLVFIDLRDRSGIVQLTFDESIAEAVKDVRNEYILQVTGTVEKRKDANPKIATGEIEIHVESVNIVNSAETAPITIADDTDTSEDTRLKYRYLDLRRSVLQQNLILRHKVCMVARNVLDRQGFVEVETPILARSTPEGARDYLVPSRIYNGKFWALPQSPQIYKQLLMIGGMEKYFQIARCFRDEDLRADRQPEFTQIDIEMSFGDEDTIFAVVEDLMKNIFKETKNYTLEDHFVRIPWAECMRRFGSDKPDMRFGNEIQDITSVFTNTEFQVFKNTIENGGVVNCVKFENAADKYSRKGLDQLQDFVKHGFKAKALAYLKMENDVLTGSIAKVLSEEEKTKLVEKLGLANNDLVLVIADNARIAQASLGALRVRLGHELNLIPAEATYKFLWVTDFPMFEYSEEDQRWVAAHHPFTAPKEEDVDKLFTDPGHVSSRAYDLVLNGYELLSGSIRIHSQDLQAKVFEAIGLSLEDAKARFGFFLDSFRYGTPPHGGVGIGLERLIMVLAGTDNIRDVVAFPTTNSSFDLMSEAPNVVDQKQLDILGIEISKQEK
;
A
#
# COMPACT_ATOMS: atom_id res chain seq x y z
N MET A 1 -33.99 -18.60 13.53
CA MET A 1 -33.62 -19.71 12.62
C MET A 1 -32.49 -20.46 13.30
N GLU A 2 -32.68 -21.71 13.57
CA GLU A 2 -31.71 -22.52 14.31
C GLU A 2 -30.62 -23.01 13.36
N ARG A 3 -29.37 -23.01 13.82
CA ARG A 3 -28.18 -23.47 13.10
C ARG A 3 -27.25 -24.12 14.10
N THR A 4 -26.89 -25.40 13.88
CA THR A 4 -26.06 -26.14 14.85
C THR A 4 -24.58 -25.99 14.60
N TYR A 5 -24.15 -25.86 13.33
CA TYR A 5 -22.76 -25.71 12.91
C TYR A 5 -22.61 -24.67 11.78
N GLU A 6 -21.42 -24.08 11.66
CA GLU A 6 -21.00 -23.40 10.44
C GLU A 6 -20.61 -24.46 9.40
N ASN A 7 -20.98 -24.25 8.12
CA ASN A 7 -20.90 -25.28 7.08
C ASN A 7 -19.47 -25.82 6.87
N GLY A 8 -18.48 -24.94 6.88
CA GLY A 8 -17.09 -25.29 6.65
C GLY A 8 -16.35 -25.88 7.85
N THR A 9 -17.00 -25.98 9.03
CA THR A 9 -16.33 -26.47 10.26
C THR A 9 -16.49 -27.99 10.48
N LEU A 10 -17.41 -28.63 9.79
CA LEU A 10 -17.69 -30.06 9.91
C LEU A 10 -16.52 -30.93 9.41
N ARG A 11 -16.26 -32.03 10.11
CA ARG A 11 -15.17 -32.98 9.82
C ARG A 11 -15.65 -34.42 10.05
N LEU A 12 -14.79 -35.41 9.76
CA LEU A 12 -15.05 -36.83 10.02
C LEU A 12 -15.48 -37.12 11.47
N ALA A 13 -15.03 -36.34 12.43
CA ALA A 13 -15.43 -36.49 13.85
C ALA A 13 -16.91 -36.26 14.08
N ASN A 14 -17.60 -35.56 13.16
CA ASN A 14 -19.02 -35.26 13.25
C ASN A 14 -19.91 -36.32 12.57
N VAL A 15 -19.34 -37.38 11.99
CA VAL A 15 -20.12 -38.43 11.29
C VAL A 15 -21.09 -39.08 12.26
N GLY A 16 -22.37 -39.20 11.84
CA GLY A 16 -23.48 -39.70 12.64
C GLY A 16 -24.23 -38.63 13.41
N GLU A 17 -23.73 -37.39 13.48
CA GLU A 17 -24.46 -36.29 14.12
C GLU A 17 -25.58 -35.77 13.22
N LYS A 18 -26.71 -35.43 13.85
CA LYS A 18 -27.81 -34.71 13.19
C LYS A 18 -27.58 -33.20 13.29
N VAL A 19 -27.49 -32.53 12.14
CA VAL A 19 -27.13 -31.11 12.05
C VAL A 19 -28.20 -30.33 11.32
N THR A 20 -28.38 -29.07 11.71
CA THR A 20 -29.13 -28.05 10.97
C THR A 20 -28.18 -26.98 10.44
N LEU A 21 -28.15 -26.81 9.13
CA LEU A 21 -27.25 -25.92 8.43
C LEU A 21 -28.04 -24.87 7.63
N VAL A 22 -27.45 -23.70 7.45
CA VAL A 22 -27.99 -22.59 6.66
C VAL A 22 -26.90 -22.02 5.76
N GLY A 23 -27.26 -21.71 4.51
CA GLY A 23 -26.28 -21.10 3.59
C GLY A 23 -26.85 -20.83 2.21
N TRP A 24 -25.96 -20.34 1.35
CA TRP A 24 -26.22 -20.12 -0.07
C TRP A 24 -25.86 -21.35 -0.90
N VAL A 25 -26.70 -21.68 -1.89
CA VAL A 25 -26.39 -22.69 -2.90
C VAL A 25 -25.27 -22.19 -3.80
N ALA A 26 -24.08 -22.72 -3.62
CA ALA A 26 -22.94 -22.38 -4.47
C ALA A 26 -23.00 -23.11 -5.82
N LYS A 27 -23.42 -24.40 -5.80
CA LYS A 27 -23.54 -25.22 -6.99
C LYS A 27 -24.58 -26.33 -6.78
N ARG A 28 -25.35 -26.61 -7.81
CA ARG A 28 -26.30 -27.75 -7.85
C ARG A 28 -25.92 -28.69 -8.98
N ARG A 29 -25.98 -29.97 -8.73
CA ARG A 29 -25.67 -31.06 -9.70
C ARG A 29 -26.72 -32.18 -9.57
N ASN A 30 -27.12 -32.74 -10.68
CA ASN A 30 -27.98 -33.95 -10.73
C ASN A 30 -27.13 -35.13 -11.22
N LEU A 31 -27.24 -36.26 -10.54
CA LEU A 31 -26.59 -37.49 -10.95
C LEU A 31 -27.57 -38.65 -10.79
N GLY A 32 -28.26 -38.96 -11.87
CA GLY A 32 -29.35 -39.95 -11.84
C GLY A 32 -30.52 -39.44 -10.98
N SER A 33 -30.94 -40.22 -9.99
CA SER A 33 -31.97 -39.90 -9.01
C SER A 33 -31.49 -39.05 -7.83
N LEU A 34 -30.19 -38.83 -7.71
CA LEU A 34 -29.60 -38.05 -6.62
C LEU A 34 -29.39 -36.60 -7.04
N VAL A 35 -29.65 -35.68 -6.11
CA VAL A 35 -29.30 -34.26 -6.24
C VAL A 35 -28.20 -33.92 -5.24
N PHE A 36 -27.17 -33.25 -5.71
CA PHE A 36 -26.09 -32.73 -4.88
C PHE A 36 -26.11 -31.20 -4.89
N ILE A 37 -25.99 -30.61 -3.71
CA ILE A 37 -25.89 -29.15 -3.54
C ILE A 37 -24.66 -28.84 -2.69
N ASP A 38 -23.83 -27.96 -3.19
CA ASP A 38 -22.75 -27.38 -2.40
C ASP A 38 -23.32 -26.16 -1.65
N LEU A 39 -23.49 -26.27 -0.34
CA LEU A 39 -24.02 -25.20 0.52
C LEU A 39 -22.86 -24.40 1.11
N ARG A 40 -22.84 -23.10 0.86
CA ARG A 40 -21.79 -22.17 1.26
C ARG A 40 -22.25 -21.24 2.37
N ASP A 41 -21.37 -21.02 3.33
CA ASP A 41 -21.41 -19.89 4.25
C ASP A 41 -20.02 -19.23 4.36
N ARG A 42 -19.83 -18.31 5.31
CA ARG A 42 -18.54 -17.65 5.52
C ARG A 42 -17.41 -18.60 5.91
N SER A 43 -17.72 -19.71 6.55
CA SER A 43 -16.72 -20.69 7.03
C SER A 43 -16.25 -21.64 5.92
N GLY A 44 -17.02 -21.80 4.87
CA GLY A 44 -16.70 -22.66 3.74
C GLY A 44 -17.91 -23.32 3.08
N ILE A 45 -17.67 -24.45 2.45
CA ILE A 45 -18.65 -25.21 1.68
C ILE A 45 -18.81 -26.61 2.28
N VAL A 46 -20.04 -27.12 2.31
CA VAL A 46 -20.34 -28.52 2.58
C VAL A 46 -21.25 -29.10 1.50
N GLN A 47 -21.05 -30.35 1.12
CA GLN A 47 -21.93 -31.05 0.17
C GLN A 47 -23.16 -31.58 0.89
N LEU A 48 -24.32 -31.29 0.30
CA LEU A 48 -25.63 -31.87 0.65
C LEU A 48 -25.96 -32.95 -0.35
N THR A 49 -26.53 -34.08 0.10
CA THR A 49 -27.02 -35.17 -0.73
C THR A 49 -28.51 -35.33 -0.49
N PHE A 50 -29.29 -35.26 -1.56
CA PHE A 50 -30.74 -35.45 -1.56
C PHE A 50 -31.05 -36.74 -2.32
N ASP A 51 -31.66 -37.68 -1.66
CA ASP A 51 -32.18 -38.89 -2.29
C ASP A 51 -33.48 -38.64 -3.04
N GLU A 52 -33.99 -39.67 -3.72
CA GLU A 52 -35.21 -39.60 -4.55
C GLU A 52 -36.42 -39.13 -3.76
N SER A 53 -36.50 -39.42 -2.46
CA SER A 53 -37.66 -39.10 -1.61
C SER A 53 -37.79 -37.58 -1.36
N ILE A 54 -36.68 -36.84 -1.36
CA ILE A 54 -36.64 -35.41 -1.04
C ILE A 54 -36.13 -34.55 -2.23
N ALA A 55 -35.60 -35.18 -3.29
CA ALA A 55 -35.06 -34.47 -4.46
C ALA A 55 -36.08 -33.54 -5.14
N GLU A 56 -37.38 -33.89 -5.11
CA GLU A 56 -38.46 -33.06 -5.67
C GLU A 56 -38.55 -31.69 -4.99
N ALA A 57 -38.29 -31.61 -3.68
CA ALA A 57 -38.32 -30.37 -2.92
C ALA A 57 -37.26 -29.34 -3.36
N VAL A 58 -36.19 -29.78 -4.05
CA VAL A 58 -35.12 -28.92 -4.52
C VAL A 58 -34.98 -28.87 -6.05
N LYS A 59 -36.00 -29.33 -6.79
CA LYS A 59 -35.94 -29.37 -8.26
C LYS A 59 -35.76 -28.00 -8.91
N ASP A 60 -36.37 -26.95 -8.34
CA ASP A 60 -36.31 -25.57 -8.84
C ASP A 60 -35.24 -24.72 -8.16
N VAL A 61 -34.49 -25.29 -7.22
CA VAL A 61 -33.42 -24.58 -6.52
C VAL A 61 -32.29 -24.26 -7.49
N ARG A 62 -31.85 -23.00 -7.47
CA ARG A 62 -30.75 -22.48 -8.30
C ARG A 62 -29.63 -21.97 -7.43
N ASN A 63 -28.51 -21.60 -8.07
CA ASN A 63 -27.39 -20.95 -7.38
C ASN A 63 -27.89 -19.70 -6.64
N GLU A 64 -27.23 -19.41 -5.51
CA GLU A 64 -27.51 -18.29 -4.63
C GLU A 64 -28.86 -18.32 -3.89
N TYR A 65 -29.71 -19.36 -4.04
CA TYR A 65 -30.80 -19.57 -3.11
C TYR A 65 -30.30 -19.79 -1.70
N ILE A 66 -31.05 -19.36 -0.71
CA ILE A 66 -30.72 -19.62 0.70
C ILE A 66 -31.56 -20.83 1.15
N LEU A 67 -30.85 -21.85 1.62
CA LEU A 67 -31.47 -23.07 2.17
C LEU A 67 -31.16 -23.19 3.66
N GLN A 68 -32.15 -23.68 4.40
CA GLN A 68 -31.98 -24.31 5.70
C GLN A 68 -32.23 -25.81 5.51
N VAL A 69 -31.25 -26.62 5.93
CA VAL A 69 -31.36 -28.09 5.81
C VAL A 69 -31.13 -28.73 7.15
N THR A 70 -31.86 -29.83 7.41
CA THR A 70 -31.57 -30.71 8.55
C THR A 70 -31.24 -32.09 7.97
N GLY A 71 -30.19 -32.72 8.48
CA GLY A 71 -29.77 -34.01 7.98
C GLY A 71 -28.64 -34.59 8.85
N THR A 72 -28.17 -35.77 8.47
CA THR A 72 -27.13 -36.51 9.16
C THR A 72 -25.80 -36.36 8.44
N VAL A 73 -24.73 -36.12 9.20
CA VAL A 73 -23.37 -36.09 8.64
C VAL A 73 -22.92 -37.51 8.30
N GLU A 74 -22.54 -37.71 7.06
CA GLU A 74 -22.06 -38.99 6.54
C GLU A 74 -20.66 -38.87 5.96
N LYS A 75 -19.92 -39.96 5.96
CA LYS A 75 -18.63 -40.06 5.28
C LYS A 75 -18.87 -40.21 3.77
N ARG A 76 -18.23 -39.35 2.97
CA ARG A 76 -18.30 -39.46 1.50
C ARG A 76 -17.63 -40.73 1.00
N LYS A 77 -18.21 -41.28 -0.04
CA LYS A 77 -17.63 -42.41 -0.76
C LYS A 77 -16.32 -42.01 -1.44
N ASP A 78 -16.31 -40.87 -2.11
CA ASP A 78 -15.15 -40.28 -2.79
C ASP A 78 -14.82 -38.91 -2.17
N ALA A 79 -13.71 -38.84 -1.47
CA ALA A 79 -13.27 -37.61 -0.82
C ALA A 79 -12.86 -36.52 -1.84
N ASN A 80 -13.23 -35.28 -1.56
CA ASN A 80 -12.80 -34.11 -2.35
C ASN A 80 -11.71 -33.31 -1.62
N PRO A 81 -10.42 -33.44 -1.98
CA PRO A 81 -9.34 -32.77 -1.28
C PRO A 81 -9.33 -31.24 -1.48
N LYS A 82 -10.18 -30.69 -2.35
CA LYS A 82 -10.22 -29.26 -2.65
C LYS A 82 -10.97 -28.42 -1.61
N ILE A 83 -11.77 -29.06 -0.75
CA ILE A 83 -12.54 -28.38 0.30
C ILE A 83 -12.28 -29.02 1.66
N ALA A 84 -12.29 -28.21 2.72
CA ALA A 84 -11.98 -28.67 4.07
C ALA A 84 -12.96 -29.75 4.62
N THR A 85 -14.20 -29.74 4.14
CA THR A 85 -15.26 -30.71 4.47
C THR A 85 -15.32 -31.89 3.49
N GLY A 86 -14.34 -32.04 2.62
CA GLY A 86 -14.42 -32.95 1.46
C GLY A 86 -14.48 -34.44 1.77
N GLU A 87 -14.25 -34.84 3.02
CA GLU A 87 -14.38 -36.22 3.49
C GLU A 87 -15.79 -36.59 3.96
N ILE A 88 -16.66 -35.56 4.12
CA ILE A 88 -18.04 -35.73 4.63
C ILE A 88 -19.05 -35.10 3.69
N GLU A 89 -20.30 -35.52 3.82
CA GLU A 89 -21.47 -34.91 3.20
C GLU A 89 -22.66 -34.97 4.17
N ILE A 90 -23.70 -34.23 3.86
CA ILE A 90 -24.92 -34.22 4.67
C ILE A 90 -26.01 -34.96 3.92
N HIS A 91 -26.45 -36.08 4.44
CA HIS A 91 -27.64 -36.75 3.98
C HIS A 91 -28.87 -35.99 4.49
N VAL A 92 -29.56 -35.28 3.59
CA VAL A 92 -30.63 -34.34 3.95
C VAL A 92 -31.92 -35.06 4.21
N GLU A 93 -32.51 -34.79 5.37
CA GLU A 93 -33.82 -35.31 5.79
C GLU A 93 -34.96 -34.29 5.59
N SER A 94 -34.66 -33.00 5.72
CA SER A 94 -35.59 -31.93 5.49
C SER A 94 -34.91 -30.67 4.95
N VAL A 95 -35.62 -29.94 4.10
CA VAL A 95 -35.16 -28.70 3.50
C VAL A 95 -36.25 -27.63 3.53
N ASN A 96 -35.84 -26.40 3.85
CA ASN A 96 -36.64 -25.21 3.75
C ASN A 96 -35.93 -24.19 2.85
N ILE A 97 -36.60 -23.72 1.80
CA ILE A 97 -36.12 -22.63 0.96
C ILE A 97 -36.44 -21.33 1.71
N VAL A 98 -35.39 -20.73 2.32
CA VAL A 98 -35.53 -19.50 3.10
C VAL A 98 -35.76 -18.30 2.17
N ASN A 99 -35.02 -18.26 1.06
CA ASN A 99 -35.21 -17.24 0.04
C ASN A 99 -34.71 -17.74 -1.33
N SER A 100 -35.41 -17.32 -2.37
CA SER A 100 -35.00 -17.56 -3.76
C SER A 100 -34.07 -16.44 -4.26
N ALA A 101 -33.40 -16.68 -5.38
CA ALA A 101 -32.53 -15.70 -6.02
C ALA A 101 -32.77 -15.70 -7.54
N GLU A 102 -32.61 -14.55 -8.15
CA GLU A 102 -32.40 -14.44 -9.59
C GLU A 102 -31.02 -14.90 -9.99
N THR A 103 -30.77 -15.07 -11.29
CA THR A 103 -29.42 -15.37 -11.79
C THR A 103 -28.48 -14.21 -11.47
N ALA A 104 -27.42 -14.50 -10.73
CA ALA A 104 -26.45 -13.48 -10.36
C ALA A 104 -25.77 -12.90 -11.62
N PRO A 105 -25.58 -11.57 -11.70
CA PRO A 105 -24.94 -10.91 -12.83
C PRO A 105 -23.41 -11.12 -12.88
N ILE A 106 -22.85 -11.73 -11.84
CA ILE A 106 -21.42 -12.08 -11.73
C ILE A 106 -21.26 -13.54 -11.34
N THR A 107 -20.12 -14.13 -11.72
CA THR A 107 -19.73 -15.45 -11.25
C THR A 107 -19.10 -15.35 -9.85
N ILE A 108 -19.72 -15.99 -8.85
CA ILE A 108 -19.22 -16.00 -7.47
C ILE A 108 -18.21 -17.15 -7.32
N ALA A 109 -17.01 -16.94 -7.84
CA ALA A 109 -15.87 -17.86 -7.76
C ALA A 109 -14.57 -17.05 -7.64
N ASP A 110 -13.56 -17.61 -6.97
CA ASP A 110 -12.30 -16.88 -6.73
C ASP A 110 -11.50 -16.67 -8.03
N ASP A 111 -11.70 -17.55 -9.03
CA ASP A 111 -11.09 -17.51 -10.37
C ASP A 111 -12.02 -16.87 -11.44
N THR A 112 -12.97 -16.01 -11.02
CA THR A 112 -13.92 -15.36 -11.93
C THR A 112 -13.22 -14.51 -12.98
N ASP A 113 -13.71 -14.55 -14.22
CA ASP A 113 -13.33 -13.69 -15.35
C ASP A 113 -14.20 -12.42 -15.47
N THR A 114 -15.14 -12.24 -14.54
CA THR A 114 -16.00 -11.04 -14.50
C THR A 114 -15.18 -9.78 -14.34
N SER A 115 -15.42 -8.77 -15.18
CA SER A 115 -14.70 -7.50 -15.13
C SER A 115 -14.80 -6.82 -13.77
N GLU A 116 -13.76 -6.08 -13.41
CA GLU A 116 -13.71 -5.37 -12.12
C GLU A 116 -14.88 -4.40 -11.95
N ASP A 117 -15.23 -3.63 -12.97
CA ASP A 117 -16.35 -2.68 -12.91
C ASP A 117 -17.68 -3.37 -12.62
N THR A 118 -17.93 -4.52 -13.23
CA THR A 118 -19.14 -5.30 -12.94
C THR A 118 -19.14 -5.84 -11.51
N ARG A 119 -17.98 -6.31 -11.03
CA ARG A 119 -17.82 -6.77 -9.64
C ARG A 119 -17.98 -5.63 -8.64
N LEU A 120 -17.50 -4.43 -8.94
CA LEU A 120 -17.70 -3.24 -8.10
C LEU A 120 -19.15 -2.79 -8.08
N LYS A 121 -19.86 -2.84 -9.21
CA LYS A 121 -21.28 -2.52 -9.28
C LYS A 121 -22.13 -3.47 -8.42
N TYR A 122 -21.78 -4.74 -8.42
CA TYR A 122 -22.46 -5.78 -7.62
C TYR A 122 -21.61 -6.24 -6.44
N ARG A 123 -20.95 -5.29 -5.78
CA ARG A 123 -19.96 -5.58 -4.73
C ARG A 123 -20.46 -6.46 -3.61
N TYR A 124 -21.73 -6.34 -3.22
CA TYR A 124 -22.38 -7.20 -2.22
C TYR A 124 -22.46 -8.67 -2.65
N LEU A 125 -22.42 -8.98 -3.94
CA LEU A 125 -22.29 -10.35 -4.46
C LEU A 125 -20.82 -10.78 -4.54
N ASP A 126 -19.95 -9.89 -5.01
CA ASP A 126 -18.50 -10.14 -5.09
C ASP A 126 -17.92 -10.46 -3.71
N LEU A 127 -18.42 -9.84 -2.65
CA LEU A 127 -18.06 -10.13 -1.25
C LEU A 127 -18.44 -11.55 -0.77
N ARG A 128 -19.21 -12.32 -1.54
CA ARG A 128 -19.44 -13.74 -1.28
C ARG A 128 -18.27 -14.63 -1.70
N ARG A 129 -17.31 -14.12 -2.46
CA ARG A 129 -16.09 -14.84 -2.83
C ARG A 129 -15.20 -15.04 -1.62
N SER A 130 -14.62 -16.25 -1.51
CA SER A 130 -13.81 -16.63 -0.37
C SER A 130 -12.58 -15.73 -0.21
N VAL A 131 -11.91 -15.40 -1.30
CA VAL A 131 -10.70 -14.55 -1.27
C VAL A 131 -10.97 -13.19 -0.64
N LEU A 132 -12.07 -12.52 -0.99
CA LEU A 132 -12.42 -11.21 -0.43
C LEU A 132 -12.82 -11.31 1.04
N GLN A 133 -13.57 -12.35 1.41
CA GLN A 133 -13.92 -12.59 2.81
C GLN A 133 -12.68 -12.83 3.67
N GLN A 134 -11.73 -13.64 3.19
CA GLN A 134 -10.47 -13.89 3.90
C GLN A 134 -9.64 -12.63 4.06
N ASN A 135 -9.61 -11.75 3.05
CA ASN A 135 -8.91 -10.46 3.15
C ASN A 135 -9.54 -9.55 4.23
N LEU A 136 -10.87 -9.50 4.32
CA LEU A 136 -11.55 -8.73 5.36
C LEU A 136 -11.37 -9.34 6.76
N ILE A 137 -11.36 -10.66 6.87
CA ILE A 137 -11.05 -11.37 8.12
C ILE A 137 -9.60 -11.11 8.54
N LEU A 138 -8.66 -11.13 7.58
CA LEU A 138 -7.26 -10.79 7.82
C LEU A 138 -7.14 -9.35 8.35
N ARG A 139 -7.81 -8.40 7.70
CA ARG A 139 -7.88 -7.01 8.17
C ARG A 139 -8.36 -6.91 9.62
N HIS A 140 -9.46 -7.59 9.94
CA HIS A 140 -9.97 -7.65 11.31
C HIS A 140 -8.92 -8.18 12.29
N LYS A 141 -8.25 -9.30 11.98
CA LYS A 141 -7.21 -9.89 12.82
C LYS A 141 -6.05 -8.92 13.03
N VAL A 142 -5.56 -8.27 11.98
CA VAL A 142 -4.48 -7.27 12.07
C VAL A 142 -4.86 -6.14 13.03
N CYS A 143 -6.08 -5.59 12.92
CA CYS A 143 -6.56 -4.56 13.84
C CYS A 143 -6.63 -5.05 15.30
N MET A 144 -7.08 -6.28 15.52
CA MET A 144 -7.13 -6.87 16.88
C MET A 144 -5.73 -7.07 17.46
N VAL A 145 -4.78 -7.58 16.66
CA VAL A 145 -3.39 -7.73 17.10
C VAL A 145 -2.79 -6.36 17.43
N ALA A 146 -3.01 -5.36 16.57
CA ALA A 146 -2.52 -4.01 16.80
C ALA A 146 -3.01 -3.43 18.13
N ARG A 147 -4.31 -3.54 18.42
CA ARG A 147 -4.88 -3.11 19.71
C ARG A 147 -4.24 -3.81 20.89
N ASN A 148 -4.12 -5.14 20.82
CA ASN A 148 -3.55 -5.93 21.92
C ASN A 148 -2.07 -5.61 22.18
N VAL A 149 -1.29 -5.40 21.11
CA VAL A 149 0.14 -5.08 21.22
C VAL A 149 0.35 -3.68 21.78
N LEU A 150 -0.38 -2.70 21.27
CA LEU A 150 -0.25 -1.30 21.68
C LEU A 150 -0.79 -1.09 23.11
N ASP A 151 -1.92 -1.71 23.47
CA ASP A 151 -2.44 -1.69 24.85
C ASP A 151 -1.42 -2.25 25.84
N ARG A 152 -0.81 -3.40 25.54
CA ARG A 152 0.23 -4.03 26.36
C ARG A 152 1.46 -3.13 26.55
N GLN A 153 1.75 -2.26 25.58
CA GLN A 153 2.83 -1.28 25.64
C GLN A 153 2.40 0.06 26.30
N GLY A 154 1.17 0.13 26.79
CA GLY A 154 0.63 1.29 27.50
C GLY A 154 0.11 2.41 26.61
N PHE A 155 -0.17 2.13 25.33
CA PHE A 155 -0.85 3.08 24.45
C PHE A 155 -2.35 3.07 24.70
N VAL A 156 -2.97 4.25 24.60
CA VAL A 156 -4.41 4.45 24.75
C VAL A 156 -5.04 4.73 23.41
N GLU A 157 -6.09 3.98 23.03
CA GLU A 157 -6.86 4.25 21.82
C GLU A 157 -7.77 5.45 22.05
N VAL A 158 -7.57 6.55 21.31
CA VAL A 158 -8.36 7.77 21.43
C VAL A 158 -8.89 8.18 20.06
N GLU A 159 -10.21 8.32 19.94
CA GLU A 159 -10.85 8.84 18.73
C GLU A 159 -10.66 10.36 18.63
N THR A 160 -10.38 10.82 17.41
CA THR A 160 -10.24 12.24 17.08
C THR A 160 -11.34 12.70 16.12
N PRO A 161 -11.64 14.00 16.05
CA PRO A 161 -12.70 14.49 15.20
C PRO A 161 -12.49 14.18 13.71
N ILE A 162 -13.56 13.75 13.03
CA ILE A 162 -13.61 13.64 11.55
C ILE A 162 -14.09 14.97 10.94
N LEU A 163 -14.93 15.74 11.61
CA LEU A 163 -15.24 17.10 11.21
C LEU A 163 -14.22 18.05 11.83
N ALA A 164 -13.24 18.44 11.03
CA ALA A 164 -12.09 19.23 11.49
C ALA A 164 -12.01 20.59 10.77
N ARG A 165 -11.03 21.39 11.14
CA ARG A 165 -10.65 22.58 10.39
C ARG A 165 -9.81 22.17 9.18
N SER A 166 -10.01 22.85 8.04
CA SER A 166 -9.13 22.65 6.87
C SER A 166 -7.69 23.06 7.21
N THR A 167 -6.79 22.12 7.06
CA THR A 167 -5.35 22.27 7.30
C THR A 167 -4.60 21.46 6.24
N PRO A 168 -4.61 21.91 4.96
CA PRO A 168 -4.04 21.11 3.87
C PRO A 168 -2.54 20.88 4.07
N GLU A 169 -2.14 19.60 4.06
CA GLU A 169 -0.79 19.12 4.30
C GLU A 169 -0.32 18.20 3.15
N GLY A 170 -0.37 18.70 1.91
CA GLY A 170 0.09 17.93 0.73
C GLY A 170 -1.04 17.54 -0.24
N ALA A 171 -2.11 16.87 0.20
CA ALA A 171 -3.29 16.62 -0.60
C ALA A 171 -4.34 17.74 -0.44
N ARG A 172 -5.38 17.73 -1.27
CA ARG A 172 -6.56 18.59 -1.05
C ARG A 172 -7.48 17.97 -0.01
N ASP A 173 -8.16 18.83 0.76
CA ASP A 173 -9.15 18.42 1.75
C ASP A 173 -10.52 18.21 1.09
N TYR A 174 -11.26 17.20 1.51
CA TYR A 174 -12.71 17.13 1.27
C TYR A 174 -13.43 18.09 2.19
N LEU A 175 -14.25 18.97 1.62
CA LEU A 175 -14.97 20.00 2.36
C LEU A 175 -16.42 19.62 2.60
N VAL A 176 -16.90 19.85 3.83
CA VAL A 176 -18.29 19.63 4.24
C VAL A 176 -18.89 20.98 4.67
N PRO A 177 -19.93 21.48 3.98
CA PRO A 177 -20.50 22.79 4.29
C PRO A 177 -21.24 22.78 5.63
N SER A 178 -21.16 23.89 6.37
CA SER A 178 -21.87 24.06 7.64
C SER A 178 -23.27 24.67 7.41
N ARG A 179 -24.30 23.97 7.86
CA ARG A 179 -25.68 24.49 7.85
C ARG A 179 -25.89 25.68 8.80
N ILE A 180 -25.14 25.72 9.89
CA ILE A 180 -25.33 26.74 10.94
C ILE A 180 -24.51 28.01 10.63
N TYR A 181 -23.35 27.84 10.02
CA TYR A 181 -22.45 28.95 9.69
C TYR A 181 -22.30 29.05 8.17
N ASN A 182 -23.19 29.82 7.53
CA ASN A 182 -23.17 30.02 6.07
C ASN A 182 -21.81 30.47 5.57
N GLY A 183 -21.35 29.87 4.47
CA GLY A 183 -20.04 30.16 3.87
C GLY A 183 -18.84 29.59 4.64
N LYS A 184 -19.07 28.80 5.71
CA LYS A 184 -18.02 28.11 6.44
C LYS A 184 -18.13 26.59 6.22
N PHE A 185 -16.97 25.94 6.22
CA PHE A 185 -16.85 24.52 5.93
C PHE A 185 -16.06 23.81 7.04
N TRP A 186 -16.45 22.59 7.30
CA TRP A 186 -15.60 21.58 7.91
C TRP A 186 -14.75 20.94 6.82
N ALA A 187 -13.62 20.34 7.20
CA ALA A 187 -12.83 19.47 6.34
C ALA A 187 -12.77 18.07 6.92
N LEU A 188 -12.72 17.05 6.07
CA LEU A 188 -12.40 15.70 6.48
C LEU A 188 -10.87 15.58 6.63
N PRO A 189 -10.34 14.99 7.73
CA PRO A 189 -8.92 15.01 8.04
C PRO A 189 -8.12 14.10 7.10
N GLN A 190 -6.98 14.58 6.62
CA GLN A 190 -6.04 13.77 5.86
C GLN A 190 -5.33 12.74 6.74
N SER A 191 -5.15 13.05 8.01
CA SER A 191 -4.71 12.21 9.11
C SER A 191 -5.04 12.92 10.43
N PRO A 192 -4.99 12.25 11.59
CA PRO A 192 -5.18 12.91 12.89
C PRO A 192 -3.95 13.68 13.38
N GLN A 193 -3.07 14.16 12.49
CA GLN A 193 -1.76 14.72 12.80
C GLN A 193 -1.79 15.82 13.88
N ILE A 194 -2.64 16.81 13.75
CA ILE A 194 -2.72 17.92 14.73
C ILE A 194 -3.29 17.42 16.06
N TYR A 195 -4.33 16.60 16.02
CA TYR A 195 -5.01 16.12 17.22
C TYR A 195 -4.13 15.18 18.05
N LYS A 196 -3.35 14.29 17.42
CA LYS A 196 -2.46 13.41 18.17
C LYS A 196 -1.32 14.19 18.84
N GLN A 197 -0.79 15.25 18.21
CA GLN A 197 0.17 16.15 18.84
C GLN A 197 -0.46 16.93 20.00
N LEU A 198 -1.71 17.38 19.88
CA LEU A 198 -2.45 18.01 20.97
C LEU A 198 -2.69 17.03 22.14
N LEU A 199 -2.89 15.73 21.88
CA LEU A 199 -2.99 14.72 22.93
C LEU A 199 -1.65 14.54 23.67
N MET A 200 -0.51 14.67 22.98
CA MET A 200 0.81 14.66 23.63
C MET A 200 0.96 15.89 24.55
N ILE A 201 0.60 17.08 24.06
CA ILE A 201 0.59 18.32 24.86
C ILE A 201 -0.41 18.21 26.03
N GLY A 202 -1.52 17.50 25.81
CA GLY A 202 -2.54 17.19 26.83
C GLY A 202 -2.11 16.14 27.84
N GLY A 203 -0.88 15.60 27.76
CA GLY A 203 -0.33 14.66 28.74
C GLY A 203 -0.77 13.20 28.57
N MET A 204 -1.29 12.83 27.38
CA MET A 204 -1.69 11.44 27.12
C MET A 204 -0.48 10.49 26.96
N GLU A 205 0.70 11.02 26.65
CA GLU A 205 2.01 10.38 26.51
C GLU A 205 2.10 9.30 25.42
N LYS A 206 1.14 8.37 25.34
CA LYS A 206 1.11 7.27 24.35
C LYS A 206 -0.30 7.12 23.80
N TYR A 207 -0.46 7.44 22.53
CA TYR A 207 -1.73 7.42 21.80
C TYR A 207 -1.65 6.51 20.61
N PHE A 208 -2.75 5.82 20.29
CA PHE A 208 -3.00 5.27 18.96
C PHE A 208 -4.47 5.38 18.57
N GLN A 209 -4.73 5.20 17.27
CA GLN A 209 -6.08 5.14 16.73
C GLN A 209 -6.08 4.32 15.44
N ILE A 210 -7.13 3.53 15.21
CA ILE A 210 -7.45 2.97 13.90
C ILE A 210 -8.26 4.05 13.15
N ALA A 211 -7.56 5.00 12.54
CA ALA A 211 -8.10 6.25 12.05
C ALA A 211 -8.56 6.20 10.59
N ARG A 212 -9.75 6.75 10.29
CA ARG A 212 -10.16 7.03 8.90
C ARG A 212 -9.50 8.33 8.44
N CYS A 213 -8.91 8.28 7.25
CA CYS A 213 -8.21 9.38 6.60
C CYS A 213 -8.81 9.63 5.22
N PHE A 214 -8.79 10.88 4.78
CA PHE A 214 -9.43 11.32 3.54
C PHE A 214 -8.48 12.22 2.75
N ARG A 215 -8.25 11.91 1.47
CA ARG A 215 -7.38 12.71 0.60
C ARG A 215 -7.99 12.82 -0.78
N ASP A 216 -8.22 14.06 -1.23
CA ASP A 216 -8.65 14.34 -2.60
C ASP A 216 -7.41 14.47 -3.50
N GLU A 217 -6.98 13.32 -4.03
CA GLU A 217 -5.80 13.18 -4.89
C GLU A 217 -6.05 12.17 -6.02
N ASP A 218 -5.16 12.15 -7.01
CA ASP A 218 -5.23 11.19 -8.09
C ASP A 218 -5.05 9.76 -7.58
N LEU A 219 -5.99 8.88 -7.93
CA LEU A 219 -6.00 7.49 -7.48
C LEU A 219 -5.08 6.61 -8.33
N ARG A 220 -4.55 5.58 -7.68
CA ARG A 220 -3.72 4.52 -8.27
C ARG A 220 -4.18 3.15 -7.75
N ALA A 221 -3.53 2.09 -8.21
CA ALA A 221 -3.85 0.73 -7.76
C ALA A 221 -3.74 0.52 -6.24
N ASP A 222 -2.90 1.30 -5.56
CA ASP A 222 -2.62 1.26 -4.13
C ASP A 222 -3.16 2.48 -3.34
N ARG A 223 -4.09 3.27 -3.94
CA ARG A 223 -4.67 4.46 -3.31
C ARG A 223 -6.19 4.50 -3.44
N GLN A 224 -6.83 4.96 -2.37
CA GLN A 224 -8.27 5.24 -2.31
C GLN A 224 -8.48 6.65 -1.71
N PRO A 225 -9.60 7.35 -2.03
CA PRO A 225 -9.86 8.70 -1.52
C PRO A 225 -10.08 8.71 -0.01
N GLU A 226 -10.52 7.59 0.53
CA GLU A 226 -10.62 7.32 1.96
C GLU A 226 -9.91 6.00 2.29
N PHE A 227 -9.13 6.00 3.35
CA PHE A 227 -8.33 4.86 3.78
C PHE A 227 -8.18 4.84 5.30
N THR A 228 -7.54 3.83 5.83
CA THR A 228 -7.36 3.67 7.28
C THR A 228 -5.87 3.65 7.64
N GLN A 229 -5.52 4.34 8.72
CA GLN A 229 -4.20 4.23 9.33
C GLN A 229 -4.29 3.60 10.72
N ILE A 230 -3.29 2.78 11.07
CA ILE A 230 -2.93 2.59 12.47
C ILE A 230 -2.03 3.78 12.79
N ASP A 231 -2.59 4.76 13.47
CA ASP A 231 -1.92 6.02 13.77
C ASP A 231 -1.40 5.98 15.21
N ILE A 232 -0.13 6.34 15.41
CA ILE A 232 0.57 6.22 16.70
C ILE A 232 1.33 7.51 16.97
N GLU A 233 1.30 7.99 18.21
CA GLU A 233 2.12 9.11 18.69
C GLU A 233 2.54 8.87 20.13
N MET A 234 3.79 9.25 20.47
CA MET A 234 4.31 9.13 21.82
C MET A 234 5.21 10.28 22.22
N SER A 235 5.16 10.64 23.50
CA SER A 235 6.02 11.65 24.12
C SER A 235 7.30 11.03 24.70
N PHE A 236 8.35 11.85 24.86
CA PHE A 236 9.60 11.51 25.54
C PHE A 236 10.41 10.37 24.88
N GLY A 237 10.10 10.05 23.61
CA GLY A 237 10.84 9.06 22.82
C GLY A 237 11.63 9.70 21.70
N ASP A 238 12.60 8.98 21.20
CA ASP A 238 13.38 9.25 20.00
C ASP A 238 13.01 8.24 18.89
N GLU A 239 13.73 8.30 17.77
CA GLU A 239 13.54 7.37 16.64
C GLU A 239 13.67 5.92 17.07
N ASP A 240 14.68 5.58 17.91
CA ASP A 240 14.92 4.22 18.36
C ASP A 240 13.77 3.66 19.18
N THR A 241 13.18 4.50 20.03
CA THR A 241 12.01 4.15 20.84
C THR A 241 10.79 3.86 19.95
N ILE A 242 10.54 4.70 18.94
CA ILE A 242 9.43 4.52 18.01
C ILE A 242 9.64 3.28 17.14
N PHE A 243 10.87 3.07 16.65
CA PHE A 243 11.22 1.88 15.84
C PHE A 243 10.99 0.59 16.63
N ALA A 244 11.38 0.56 17.91
CA ALA A 244 11.15 -0.60 18.77
C ALA A 244 9.65 -0.93 18.93
N VAL A 245 8.80 0.09 19.12
CA VAL A 245 7.32 -0.07 19.20
C VAL A 245 6.77 -0.65 17.88
N VAL A 246 7.18 -0.09 16.75
CA VAL A 246 6.68 -0.51 15.43
C VAL A 246 7.20 -1.90 15.05
N GLU A 247 8.47 -2.20 15.33
CA GLU A 247 9.05 -3.52 15.06
C GLU A 247 8.37 -4.62 15.88
N ASP A 248 8.08 -4.38 17.16
CA ASP A 248 7.30 -5.33 17.99
C ASP A 248 5.88 -5.50 17.43
N LEU A 249 5.23 -4.42 17.03
CA LEU A 249 3.91 -4.47 16.39
C LEU A 249 3.94 -5.33 15.12
N MET A 250 4.89 -5.10 14.20
CA MET A 250 5.01 -5.87 12.95
C MET A 250 5.32 -7.33 13.22
N LYS A 251 6.23 -7.65 14.14
CA LYS A 251 6.57 -9.03 14.54
C LYS A 251 5.33 -9.79 15.01
N ASN A 252 4.52 -9.20 15.88
CA ASN A 252 3.30 -9.81 16.38
C ASN A 252 2.25 -9.99 15.26
N ILE A 253 2.05 -8.98 14.39
CA ILE A 253 1.12 -9.08 13.26
C ILE A 253 1.51 -10.25 12.35
N PHE A 254 2.77 -10.33 11.93
CA PHE A 254 3.23 -11.40 11.03
C PHE A 254 3.19 -12.78 11.71
N LYS A 255 3.53 -12.85 12.98
CA LYS A 255 3.44 -14.08 13.75
C LYS A 255 2.02 -14.61 13.87
N GLU A 256 1.06 -13.75 14.25
CA GLU A 256 -0.31 -14.18 14.50
C GLU A 256 -1.14 -14.37 13.23
N THR A 257 -0.84 -13.64 12.14
CA THR A 257 -1.62 -13.71 10.91
C THR A 257 -1.05 -14.64 9.87
N LYS A 258 0.28 -14.81 9.81
CA LYS A 258 1.00 -15.61 8.82
C LYS A 258 1.81 -16.76 9.41
N ASN A 259 1.90 -16.87 10.73
CA ASN A 259 2.84 -17.75 11.42
C ASN A 259 4.29 -17.58 10.93
N TYR A 260 4.65 -16.34 10.59
CA TYR A 260 5.95 -15.96 10.06
C TYR A 260 6.76 -15.22 11.12
N THR A 261 8.03 -15.59 11.31
CA THR A 261 8.94 -14.92 12.25
C THR A 261 9.81 -13.95 11.47
N LEU A 262 9.68 -12.66 11.79
CA LEU A 262 10.51 -11.59 11.23
C LEU A 262 11.88 -11.54 11.90
N GLU A 263 12.82 -10.85 11.25
CA GLU A 263 14.16 -10.55 11.80
C GLU A 263 14.04 -9.73 13.10
N ASP A 264 15.03 -9.87 13.99
CA ASP A 264 15.00 -9.18 15.30
C ASP A 264 15.05 -7.67 15.17
N HIS A 265 15.83 -7.15 14.22
CA HIS A 265 15.91 -5.72 13.90
C HIS A 265 15.82 -5.53 12.39
N PHE A 266 15.13 -4.46 11.99
CA PHE A 266 15.04 -4.11 10.59
C PHE A 266 16.24 -3.27 10.17
N VAL A 267 16.70 -3.48 8.93
CA VAL A 267 17.81 -2.73 8.36
C VAL A 267 17.46 -1.24 8.32
N ARG A 268 18.46 -0.36 8.53
CA ARG A 268 18.30 1.10 8.45
C ARG A 268 19.24 1.64 7.39
N ILE A 269 18.72 2.42 6.47
CA ILE A 269 19.51 3.06 5.40
C ILE A 269 19.08 4.53 5.31
N PRO A 270 20.01 5.49 5.35
CA PRO A 270 19.70 6.90 5.08
C PRO A 270 19.13 7.10 3.67
N TRP A 271 18.20 8.04 3.52
CA TRP A 271 17.55 8.34 2.25
C TRP A 271 18.54 8.55 1.09
N ALA A 272 19.59 9.32 1.30
CA ALA A 272 20.59 9.59 0.26
C ALA A 272 21.30 8.32 -0.22
N GLU A 273 21.61 7.39 0.70
CA GLU A 273 22.20 6.09 0.35
C GLU A 273 21.17 5.18 -0.34
N CYS A 274 19.91 5.20 0.12
CA CYS A 274 18.84 4.47 -0.49
C CYS A 274 18.64 4.89 -1.96
N MET A 275 18.61 6.19 -2.22
CA MET A 275 18.54 6.74 -3.58
C MET A 275 19.75 6.37 -4.42
N ARG A 276 20.95 6.44 -3.84
CA ARG A 276 22.19 6.09 -4.53
C ARG A 276 22.25 4.61 -4.92
N ARG A 277 21.83 3.69 -4.04
CA ARG A 277 21.91 2.23 -4.25
C ARG A 277 20.74 1.69 -5.07
N PHE A 278 19.55 2.21 -4.88
CA PHE A 278 18.32 1.63 -5.42
C PHE A 278 17.52 2.57 -6.32
N GLY A 279 17.87 3.87 -6.34
CA GLY A 279 17.13 4.88 -7.11
C GLY A 279 15.69 5.10 -6.65
N SER A 280 15.38 4.73 -5.43
CA SER A 280 14.06 4.83 -4.81
C SER A 280 14.20 4.89 -3.29
N ASP A 281 13.31 5.63 -2.64
CA ASP A 281 13.14 5.67 -1.18
C ASP A 281 12.33 4.47 -0.62
N LYS A 282 11.83 3.62 -1.50
CA LYS A 282 11.08 2.39 -1.17
C LYS A 282 11.55 1.19 -2.00
N PRO A 283 12.80 0.76 -1.84
CA PRO A 283 13.34 -0.33 -2.62
C PRO A 283 12.77 -1.68 -2.21
N ASP A 284 12.60 -2.57 -3.19
CA ASP A 284 12.40 -3.98 -2.92
C ASP A 284 13.74 -4.64 -2.58
N MET A 285 13.89 -5.07 -1.33
CA MET A 285 15.12 -5.67 -0.79
C MET A 285 15.18 -7.19 -0.95
N ARG A 286 14.20 -7.82 -1.63
CA ARG A 286 14.16 -9.27 -1.83
C ARG A 286 15.16 -9.78 -2.86
N PHE A 287 15.71 -8.88 -3.68
CA PHE A 287 16.74 -9.18 -4.68
C PHE A 287 17.81 -8.09 -4.71
N GLY A 288 18.98 -8.43 -5.23
CA GLY A 288 20.14 -7.55 -5.35
C GLY A 288 20.01 -6.54 -6.49
N ASN A 289 21.04 -6.46 -7.36
CA ASN A 289 21.11 -5.57 -8.53
C ASN A 289 21.08 -4.09 -8.15
N GLU A 290 22.00 -3.68 -7.28
CA GLU A 290 22.16 -2.28 -6.87
C GLU A 290 22.72 -1.43 -8.02
N ILE A 291 22.35 -0.15 -8.01
CA ILE A 291 22.92 0.86 -8.89
C ILE A 291 24.40 1.06 -8.51
N GLN A 292 25.27 1.06 -9.50
CA GLN A 292 26.69 1.29 -9.33
C GLN A 292 27.10 2.57 -10.06
N ASP A 293 27.85 3.42 -9.36
CA ASP A 293 28.46 4.60 -9.95
C ASP A 293 29.74 4.19 -10.68
N ILE A 294 29.75 4.38 -12.00
CA ILE A 294 30.88 4.10 -12.89
C ILE A 294 31.50 5.38 -13.47
N THR A 295 31.13 6.56 -12.95
CA THR A 295 31.61 7.87 -13.42
C THR A 295 33.14 7.92 -13.44
N SER A 296 33.81 7.36 -12.42
CA SER A 296 35.27 7.35 -12.31
C SER A 296 35.98 6.59 -13.42
N VAL A 297 35.32 5.66 -14.10
CA VAL A 297 35.86 4.94 -15.26
C VAL A 297 36.03 5.88 -16.45
N PHE A 298 35.20 6.89 -16.55
CA PHE A 298 35.06 7.80 -17.70
C PHE A 298 35.65 9.20 -17.46
N THR A 299 36.49 9.39 -16.46
CA THR A 299 37.08 10.71 -16.15
C THR A 299 37.80 11.32 -17.34
N ASN A 300 38.49 10.49 -18.15
CA ASN A 300 39.25 10.93 -19.34
C ASN A 300 38.63 10.39 -20.64
N THR A 301 37.32 10.18 -20.68
CA THR A 301 36.65 9.59 -21.83
C THR A 301 36.64 10.54 -23.04
N GLU A 302 36.83 9.99 -24.22
CA GLU A 302 36.63 10.69 -25.51
C GLU A 302 35.15 10.61 -25.97
N PHE A 303 34.31 9.78 -25.33
CA PHE A 303 32.91 9.67 -25.67
C PHE A 303 32.14 10.91 -25.21
N GLN A 304 31.82 11.78 -26.17
CA GLN A 304 31.29 13.12 -25.93
C GLN A 304 30.05 13.16 -25.03
N VAL A 305 29.16 12.15 -25.11
CA VAL A 305 27.94 12.11 -24.29
C VAL A 305 28.30 11.99 -22.81
N PHE A 306 29.23 11.10 -22.46
CA PHE A 306 29.66 10.91 -21.06
C PHE A 306 30.52 12.09 -20.59
N LYS A 307 31.44 12.54 -21.46
CA LYS A 307 32.28 13.71 -21.17
C LYS A 307 31.46 14.93 -20.81
N ASN A 308 30.51 15.30 -21.66
CA ASN A 308 29.63 16.45 -21.43
C ASN A 308 28.79 16.30 -20.17
N THR A 309 28.30 15.08 -19.88
CA THR A 309 27.51 14.81 -18.66
C THR A 309 28.37 15.05 -17.42
N ILE A 310 29.57 14.51 -17.38
CA ILE A 310 30.51 14.62 -16.24
C ILE A 310 30.96 16.08 -16.05
N GLU A 311 31.34 16.77 -17.13
CA GLU A 311 31.75 18.17 -17.10
C GLU A 311 30.65 19.11 -16.57
N ASN A 312 29.37 18.74 -16.76
CA ASN A 312 28.21 19.46 -16.22
C ASN A 312 27.76 18.96 -14.84
N GLY A 313 28.58 18.20 -14.11
CA GLY A 313 28.28 17.72 -12.77
C GLY A 313 27.29 16.55 -12.71
N GLY A 314 26.99 15.91 -13.84
CA GLY A 314 26.20 14.70 -13.89
C GLY A 314 27.00 13.44 -13.56
N VAL A 315 26.33 12.29 -13.60
CA VAL A 315 26.88 10.98 -13.25
C VAL A 315 26.71 9.99 -14.40
N VAL A 316 27.56 8.97 -14.44
CA VAL A 316 27.36 7.76 -15.26
C VAL A 316 27.13 6.60 -14.30
N ASN A 317 25.88 6.17 -14.22
CA ASN A 317 25.45 5.09 -13.35
C ASN A 317 24.98 3.88 -14.16
N CYS A 318 25.07 2.71 -13.58
CA CYS A 318 24.60 1.48 -14.21
C CYS A 318 23.94 0.53 -13.22
N VAL A 319 23.19 -0.44 -13.76
CA VAL A 319 22.73 -1.61 -13.04
C VAL A 319 23.08 -2.86 -13.86
N LYS A 320 23.62 -3.89 -13.18
CA LYS A 320 24.03 -5.16 -13.78
C LYS A 320 22.98 -6.24 -13.51
N PHE A 321 22.69 -7.04 -14.52
CA PHE A 321 21.84 -8.24 -14.42
C PHE A 321 22.62 -9.45 -14.92
N GLU A 322 22.83 -10.41 -14.03
CA GLU A 322 23.54 -11.64 -14.32
C GLU A 322 22.69 -12.56 -15.21
N ASN A 323 23.32 -13.23 -16.17
CA ASN A 323 22.68 -14.18 -17.08
C ASN A 323 21.45 -13.61 -17.83
N ALA A 324 21.49 -12.32 -18.23
CA ALA A 324 20.36 -11.63 -18.83
C ALA A 324 20.61 -11.10 -20.24
N ALA A 325 21.82 -11.20 -20.79
CA ALA A 325 22.15 -10.64 -22.12
C ALA A 325 21.33 -11.27 -23.25
N ASP A 326 21.09 -12.58 -23.18
CA ASP A 326 20.29 -13.33 -24.16
C ASP A 326 18.77 -13.15 -24.00
N LYS A 327 18.31 -12.65 -22.84
CA LYS A 327 16.89 -12.44 -22.56
C LYS A 327 16.33 -11.19 -23.24
N TYR A 328 17.20 -10.24 -23.60
CA TYR A 328 16.78 -8.97 -24.21
C TYR A 328 17.28 -8.84 -25.64
N SER A 329 16.34 -8.91 -26.58
CA SER A 329 16.57 -8.54 -27.98
C SER A 329 16.77 -7.02 -28.13
N ARG A 330 17.24 -6.57 -29.29
CA ARG A 330 17.33 -5.13 -29.60
C ARG A 330 16.00 -4.41 -29.38
N LYS A 331 14.89 -5.00 -29.85
CA LYS A 331 13.54 -4.44 -29.66
C LYS A 331 13.17 -4.33 -28.17
N GLY A 332 13.54 -5.33 -27.35
CA GLY A 332 13.32 -5.28 -25.92
C GLY A 332 14.10 -4.15 -25.25
N LEU A 333 15.36 -3.95 -25.65
CA LEU A 333 16.19 -2.85 -25.14
C LEU A 333 15.67 -1.47 -25.59
N ASP A 334 15.15 -1.35 -26.83
CA ASP A 334 14.50 -0.12 -27.30
C ASP A 334 13.24 0.19 -26.46
N GLN A 335 12.45 -0.82 -26.07
CA GLN A 335 11.31 -0.65 -25.16
C GLN A 335 11.72 -0.19 -23.75
N LEU A 336 12.86 -0.67 -23.23
CA LEU A 336 13.40 -0.18 -21.96
C LEU A 336 13.86 1.28 -22.06
N GLN A 337 14.46 1.66 -23.21
CA GLN A 337 14.83 3.04 -23.47
C GLN A 337 13.60 3.97 -23.53
N ASP A 338 12.55 3.56 -24.24
CA ASP A 338 11.30 4.33 -24.30
C ASP A 338 10.66 4.47 -22.91
N PHE A 339 10.70 3.42 -22.10
CA PHE A 339 10.20 3.43 -20.73
C PHE A 339 10.91 4.50 -19.87
N VAL A 340 12.23 4.57 -19.90
CA VAL A 340 12.95 5.57 -19.09
C VAL A 340 12.86 6.98 -19.66
N LYS A 341 12.77 7.14 -20.99
CA LYS A 341 12.59 8.45 -21.62
C LYS A 341 11.24 9.08 -21.27
N HIS A 342 10.17 8.33 -21.43
CA HIS A 342 8.81 8.85 -21.19
C HIS A 342 8.46 8.91 -19.70
N GLY A 343 8.86 7.90 -18.93
CA GLY A 343 8.51 7.82 -17.51
C GLY A 343 9.40 8.68 -16.60
N PHE A 344 10.68 8.82 -16.93
CA PHE A 344 11.68 9.41 -16.02
C PHE A 344 12.49 10.55 -16.64
N LYS A 345 12.19 10.95 -17.88
CA LYS A 345 12.87 12.04 -18.63
C LYS A 345 14.37 11.79 -18.87
N ALA A 346 14.84 10.53 -18.82
CA ALA A 346 16.22 10.21 -19.16
C ALA A 346 16.49 10.51 -20.64
N LYS A 347 17.66 11.09 -20.95
CA LYS A 347 18.05 11.45 -22.33
C LYS A 347 18.21 10.22 -23.21
N ALA A 348 18.85 9.16 -22.67
CA ALA A 348 19.08 7.90 -23.36
C ALA A 348 19.33 6.77 -22.35
N LEU A 349 19.11 5.53 -22.82
CA LEU A 349 19.56 4.31 -22.16
C LEU A 349 20.64 3.67 -23.03
N ALA A 350 21.85 3.56 -22.51
CA ALA A 350 22.90 2.74 -23.11
C ALA A 350 22.91 1.34 -22.49
N TYR A 351 23.42 0.37 -23.23
CA TYR A 351 23.58 -0.99 -22.72
C TYR A 351 24.88 -1.63 -23.18
N LEU A 352 25.38 -2.53 -22.37
CA LEU A 352 26.50 -3.41 -22.64
C LEU A 352 26.10 -4.86 -22.33
N LYS A 353 26.66 -5.79 -23.09
CA LYS A 353 26.51 -7.23 -22.93
C LYS A 353 27.88 -7.89 -22.92
N MET A 354 28.09 -8.86 -22.06
CA MET A 354 29.25 -9.71 -22.13
C MET A 354 28.91 -10.97 -22.93
N GLU A 355 29.49 -11.12 -24.11
CA GLU A 355 29.22 -12.24 -25.04
C GLU A 355 30.54 -12.86 -25.47
N ASN A 356 30.79 -14.13 -25.12
CA ASN A 356 32.02 -14.86 -25.41
C ASN A 356 33.29 -14.12 -24.95
N ASP A 357 33.27 -13.60 -23.72
CA ASP A 357 34.33 -12.79 -23.11
C ASP A 357 34.64 -11.47 -23.85
N VAL A 358 33.73 -11.01 -24.70
CA VAL A 358 33.82 -9.75 -25.40
C VAL A 358 32.67 -8.81 -24.99
N LEU A 359 33.02 -7.56 -24.69
CA LEU A 359 32.04 -6.54 -24.36
C LEU A 359 31.42 -6.00 -25.66
N THR A 360 30.11 -6.23 -25.82
CA THR A 360 29.30 -5.77 -26.95
C THR A 360 28.23 -4.78 -26.47
N GLY A 361 27.47 -4.17 -27.37
CA GLY A 361 26.33 -3.31 -27.01
C GLY A 361 26.37 -1.94 -27.70
N SER A 362 25.44 -1.07 -27.27
CA SER A 362 25.21 0.24 -27.94
C SER A 362 26.40 1.19 -27.88
N ILE A 363 27.20 1.12 -26.83
CA ILE A 363 28.35 2.00 -26.61
C ILE A 363 29.69 1.28 -26.68
N ALA A 364 29.72 -0.03 -26.81
CA ALA A 364 30.96 -0.82 -26.79
C ALA A 364 32.03 -0.37 -27.81
N LYS A 365 31.60 0.13 -28.96
CA LYS A 365 32.51 0.57 -30.05
C LYS A 365 33.15 1.92 -29.80
N VAL A 366 32.56 2.75 -28.94
CA VAL A 366 33.06 4.12 -28.67
C VAL A 366 33.89 4.18 -27.40
N LEU A 367 33.94 3.09 -26.62
CA LEU A 367 34.77 2.97 -25.44
C LEU A 367 36.18 2.49 -25.81
N SER A 368 37.20 3.07 -25.18
CA SER A 368 38.58 2.61 -25.27
C SER A 368 38.76 1.23 -24.60
N GLU A 369 39.81 0.51 -24.95
CA GLU A 369 40.11 -0.81 -24.33
C GLU A 369 40.41 -0.68 -22.82
N GLU A 370 40.99 0.44 -22.41
CA GLU A 370 41.21 0.74 -20.98
C GLU A 370 39.91 0.89 -20.22
N GLU A 371 38.95 1.65 -20.77
CA GLU A 371 37.60 1.82 -20.18
C GLU A 371 36.84 0.49 -20.11
N LYS A 372 36.92 -0.33 -21.16
CA LYS A 372 36.31 -1.67 -21.17
C LYS A 372 36.88 -2.56 -20.09
N THR A 373 38.22 -2.59 -19.95
CA THR A 373 38.91 -3.39 -18.92
C THR A 373 38.49 -2.94 -17.53
N LYS A 374 38.51 -1.63 -17.25
CA LYS A 374 38.08 -1.06 -15.98
C LYS A 374 36.62 -1.37 -15.65
N LEU A 375 35.73 -1.36 -16.65
CA LEU A 375 34.32 -1.73 -16.47
C LEU A 375 34.17 -3.21 -16.10
N VAL A 376 34.84 -4.10 -16.84
CA VAL A 376 34.81 -5.55 -16.59
C VAL A 376 35.28 -5.85 -15.17
N GLU A 377 36.41 -5.27 -14.75
CA GLU A 377 36.96 -5.44 -13.41
C GLU A 377 36.04 -4.86 -12.32
N LYS A 378 35.60 -3.59 -12.49
CA LYS A 378 34.78 -2.90 -11.50
C LYS A 378 33.43 -3.56 -11.28
N LEU A 379 32.77 -4.04 -12.33
CA LEU A 379 31.45 -4.66 -12.28
C LEU A 379 31.51 -6.18 -12.10
N GLY A 380 32.71 -6.79 -12.20
CA GLY A 380 32.86 -8.24 -12.17
C GLY A 380 32.01 -8.91 -13.24
N LEU A 381 32.16 -8.47 -14.51
CA LEU A 381 31.31 -8.96 -15.59
C LEU A 381 31.68 -10.38 -16.01
N ALA A 382 30.68 -11.23 -16.14
CA ALA A 382 30.77 -12.57 -16.64
C ALA A 382 29.97 -12.76 -17.94
N ASN A 383 30.23 -13.86 -18.67
CA ASN A 383 29.47 -14.15 -19.89
C ASN A 383 27.97 -14.18 -19.64
N ASN A 384 27.23 -13.63 -20.58
CA ASN A 384 25.78 -13.43 -20.56
C ASN A 384 25.26 -12.36 -19.58
N ASP A 385 26.14 -11.52 -19.00
CA ASP A 385 25.70 -10.39 -18.19
C ASP A 385 25.20 -9.23 -19.08
N LEU A 386 24.14 -8.55 -18.61
CA LEU A 386 23.58 -7.33 -19.18
C LEU A 386 23.83 -6.16 -18.23
N VAL A 387 24.36 -5.07 -18.75
CA VAL A 387 24.56 -3.81 -18.03
C VAL A 387 23.73 -2.71 -18.69
N LEU A 388 22.85 -2.09 -17.93
CA LEU A 388 22.08 -0.92 -18.36
C LEU A 388 22.74 0.33 -17.80
N VAL A 389 23.02 1.33 -18.65
CA VAL A 389 23.81 2.51 -18.30
C VAL A 389 23.03 3.78 -18.62
N ILE A 390 22.99 4.72 -17.68
CA ILE A 390 22.43 6.06 -17.85
C ILE A 390 23.47 7.11 -17.45
N ALA A 391 23.69 8.06 -18.36
CA ALA A 391 24.51 9.24 -18.14
C ALA A 391 23.59 10.48 -18.11
N ASP A 392 23.34 11.05 -16.95
CA ASP A 392 22.44 12.19 -16.78
C ASP A 392 22.71 12.89 -15.42
N ASN A 393 21.85 13.85 -15.07
CA ASN A 393 21.76 14.34 -13.68
C ASN A 393 21.54 13.16 -12.73
N ALA A 394 22.16 13.19 -11.55
CA ALA A 394 22.12 12.09 -10.59
C ALA A 394 20.68 11.64 -10.25
N ARG A 395 19.75 12.57 -10.04
CA ARG A 395 18.33 12.28 -9.74
C ARG A 395 17.66 11.51 -10.87
N ILE A 396 17.87 11.94 -12.12
CA ILE A 396 17.29 11.28 -13.30
C ILE A 396 17.90 9.89 -13.51
N ALA A 397 19.23 9.78 -13.41
CA ALA A 397 19.94 8.51 -13.59
C ALA A 397 19.51 7.47 -12.55
N GLN A 398 19.47 7.87 -11.28
CA GLN A 398 19.05 7.00 -10.17
C GLN A 398 17.60 6.56 -10.30
N ALA A 399 16.66 7.49 -10.49
CA ALA A 399 15.23 7.17 -10.63
C ALA A 399 14.96 6.23 -11.82
N SER A 400 15.61 6.47 -12.95
CA SER A 400 15.47 5.65 -14.16
C SER A 400 16.01 4.23 -13.96
N LEU A 401 17.22 4.10 -13.40
CA LEU A 401 17.83 2.80 -13.12
C LEU A 401 17.11 2.04 -12.01
N GLY A 402 16.61 2.74 -10.99
CA GLY A 402 15.78 2.14 -9.95
C GLY A 402 14.48 1.53 -10.51
N ALA A 403 13.82 2.24 -11.40
CA ALA A 403 12.63 1.74 -12.10
C ALA A 403 12.95 0.54 -13.00
N LEU A 404 14.06 0.58 -13.73
CA LEU A 404 14.53 -0.57 -14.53
C LEU A 404 14.89 -1.76 -13.63
N ARG A 405 15.52 -1.53 -12.48
CA ARG A 405 15.84 -2.56 -11.50
C ARG A 405 14.59 -3.34 -11.08
N VAL A 406 13.53 -2.63 -10.72
CA VAL A 406 12.26 -3.26 -10.31
C VAL A 406 11.62 -4.00 -11.49
N ARG A 407 11.53 -3.37 -12.66
CA ARG A 407 10.95 -3.96 -13.86
C ARG A 407 11.66 -5.25 -14.26
N LEU A 408 12.98 -5.21 -14.38
CA LEU A 408 13.76 -6.40 -14.75
C LEU A 408 13.75 -7.45 -13.62
N GLY A 409 13.67 -7.02 -12.35
CA GLY A 409 13.49 -7.92 -11.22
C GLY A 409 12.26 -8.84 -11.37
N HIS A 410 11.15 -8.28 -11.85
CA HIS A 410 9.94 -9.03 -12.18
C HIS A 410 10.08 -9.84 -13.47
N GLU A 411 10.52 -9.23 -14.58
CA GLU A 411 10.64 -9.88 -15.89
C GLU A 411 11.63 -11.08 -15.86
N LEU A 412 12.69 -10.98 -15.07
CA LEU A 412 13.72 -12.01 -14.92
C LEU A 412 13.44 -12.99 -13.76
N ASN A 413 12.32 -12.85 -13.05
CA ASN A 413 11.95 -13.65 -11.88
C ASN A 413 13.03 -13.67 -10.79
N LEU A 414 13.63 -12.52 -10.49
CA LEU A 414 14.65 -12.39 -9.44
C LEU A 414 14.05 -12.33 -8.02
N ILE A 415 12.75 -12.07 -7.92
CA ILE A 415 12.03 -12.05 -6.66
C ILE A 415 11.75 -13.50 -6.24
N PRO A 416 12.11 -13.92 -5.00
CA PRO A 416 11.86 -15.27 -4.52
C PRO A 416 10.38 -15.67 -4.64
N ALA A 417 10.12 -16.90 -5.12
CA ALA A 417 8.76 -17.42 -5.25
C ALA A 417 8.08 -17.68 -3.89
N GLU A 418 8.87 -17.96 -2.85
CA GLU A 418 8.39 -18.10 -1.48
C GLU A 418 8.09 -16.73 -0.87
N ALA A 419 7.05 -16.68 -0.01
CA ALA A 419 6.71 -15.48 0.70
C ALA A 419 7.88 -15.01 1.58
N THR A 420 8.57 -13.98 1.13
CA THR A 420 9.70 -13.36 1.83
C THR A 420 9.37 -11.92 2.14
N TYR A 421 9.59 -11.51 3.38
CA TYR A 421 9.26 -10.18 3.86
C TYR A 421 10.55 -9.48 4.31
N LYS A 422 10.98 -8.47 3.57
CA LYS A 422 12.19 -7.67 3.85
C LYS A 422 11.79 -6.25 4.21
N PHE A 423 11.96 -5.94 5.49
CA PHE A 423 11.73 -4.62 6.04
C PHE A 423 12.98 -3.74 5.94
N LEU A 424 12.75 -2.45 5.74
CA LEU A 424 13.80 -1.43 5.69
C LEU A 424 13.27 -0.13 6.30
N TRP A 425 13.97 0.41 7.30
CA TRP A 425 13.81 1.80 7.70
C TRP A 425 14.63 2.69 6.78
N VAL A 426 13.96 3.64 6.14
CA VAL A 426 14.61 4.74 5.43
C VAL A 426 14.57 5.95 6.36
N THR A 427 15.73 6.56 6.62
CA THR A 427 15.91 7.66 7.57
C THR A 427 16.54 8.88 6.90
N ASP A 428 16.63 9.97 7.62
CA ASP A 428 17.39 11.15 7.20
C ASP A 428 16.92 11.73 5.85
N PHE A 429 15.58 11.82 5.70
CA PHE A 429 14.99 12.44 4.51
C PHE A 429 15.38 13.93 4.41
N PRO A 430 15.44 14.48 3.19
CA PRO A 430 15.56 15.93 3.03
C PRO A 430 14.39 16.64 3.73
N MET A 431 14.68 17.74 4.40
CA MET A 431 13.66 18.54 5.10
C MET A 431 12.78 19.30 4.11
N PHE A 432 13.37 19.74 3.01
CA PHE A 432 12.72 20.58 2.01
C PHE A 432 12.91 20.04 0.60
N GLU A 433 11.93 20.32 -0.26
CA GLU A 433 12.01 20.14 -1.70
C GLU A 433 11.81 21.50 -2.40
N TYR A 434 12.50 21.71 -3.51
CA TYR A 434 12.29 22.91 -4.30
C TYR A 434 11.12 22.72 -5.26
N SER A 435 10.08 23.52 -5.10
CA SER A 435 8.93 23.56 -6.00
C SER A 435 9.25 24.44 -7.21
N GLU A 436 9.37 23.86 -8.39
CA GLU A 436 9.55 24.61 -9.65
C GLU A 436 8.30 25.43 -9.99
N GLU A 437 7.12 24.99 -9.59
CA GLU A 437 5.86 25.68 -9.81
C GLU A 437 5.75 26.94 -8.93
N ASP A 438 6.04 26.80 -7.63
CA ASP A 438 5.96 27.88 -6.66
C ASP A 438 7.25 28.73 -6.58
N GLN A 439 8.34 28.29 -7.24
CA GLN A 439 9.68 28.92 -7.22
C GLN A 439 10.20 29.15 -5.80
N ARG A 440 9.97 28.19 -4.89
CA ARG A 440 10.36 28.24 -3.48
C ARG A 440 10.60 26.85 -2.88
N TRP A 441 11.22 26.83 -1.72
CA TRP A 441 11.31 25.63 -0.90
C TRP A 441 9.97 25.34 -0.23
N VAL A 442 9.58 24.06 -0.23
CA VAL A 442 8.40 23.54 0.47
C VAL A 442 8.82 22.41 1.39
N ALA A 443 8.03 22.12 2.42
CA ALA A 443 8.32 20.97 3.28
C ALA A 443 8.17 19.67 2.49
N ALA A 444 9.16 18.78 2.58
CA ALA A 444 9.15 17.49 1.88
C ALA A 444 8.07 16.54 2.44
N HIS A 445 7.77 16.64 3.74
CA HIS A 445 6.71 15.88 4.41
C HIS A 445 5.63 16.85 4.89
N HIS A 446 5.71 17.24 6.16
CA HIS A 446 4.82 18.25 6.74
C HIS A 446 5.62 19.27 7.60
N PRO A 447 5.14 20.48 7.80
CA PRO A 447 5.91 21.56 8.41
C PRO A 447 6.18 21.37 9.92
N PHE A 448 5.63 20.33 10.54
CA PHE A 448 5.84 20.01 11.97
C PHE A 448 6.96 18.98 12.18
N THR A 449 7.57 18.47 11.12
CA THR A 449 8.75 17.57 11.18
C THR A 449 9.96 18.33 11.69
N ALA A 450 10.70 17.77 12.64
CA ALA A 450 11.92 18.36 13.15
C ALA A 450 13.08 18.19 12.15
N PRO A 451 13.92 19.23 11.94
CA PRO A 451 15.23 19.07 11.31
C PRO A 451 16.18 18.32 12.25
N LYS A 452 17.27 17.79 11.73
CA LYS A 452 18.39 17.36 12.55
C LYS A 452 19.02 18.57 13.26
N GLU A 453 19.50 18.38 14.49
CA GLU A 453 20.04 19.48 15.31
C GLU A 453 21.25 20.14 14.64
N GLU A 454 22.12 19.34 14.03
CA GLU A 454 23.31 19.79 13.31
C GLU A 454 23.02 20.60 12.04
N ASP A 455 21.80 20.54 11.54
CA ASP A 455 21.38 21.21 10.29
C ASP A 455 20.53 22.47 10.53
N VAL A 456 20.17 22.79 11.78
CA VAL A 456 19.30 23.95 12.10
C VAL A 456 19.85 25.25 11.56
N ASP A 457 21.18 25.45 11.61
CA ASP A 457 21.82 26.67 11.11
C ASP A 457 21.78 26.78 9.57
N LYS A 458 21.50 25.69 8.85
CA LYS A 458 21.41 25.65 7.39
C LYS A 458 20.01 26.01 6.87
N LEU A 459 19.00 26.12 7.72
CA LEU A 459 17.60 26.37 7.32
C LEU A 459 17.44 27.51 6.31
N PHE A 460 18.26 28.59 6.43
CA PHE A 460 18.21 29.76 5.56
C PHE A 460 19.38 29.87 4.59
N THR A 461 20.52 29.24 4.90
CA THR A 461 21.74 29.36 4.12
C THR A 461 21.91 28.26 3.09
N ASP A 462 21.42 27.07 3.37
CA ASP A 462 21.53 25.90 2.49
C ASP A 462 20.35 24.92 2.71
N PRO A 463 19.10 25.35 2.45
CA PRO A 463 17.91 24.54 2.74
C PRO A 463 17.87 23.20 1.97
N GLY A 464 18.53 23.10 0.83
CA GLY A 464 18.62 21.87 0.04
C GLY A 464 19.43 20.74 0.70
N HIS A 465 20.25 21.05 1.72
CA HIS A 465 21.05 20.08 2.46
C HIS A 465 20.66 19.98 3.94
N VAL A 466 19.45 20.38 4.28
CA VAL A 466 18.89 20.17 5.62
C VAL A 466 18.26 18.79 5.66
N SER A 467 18.73 17.94 6.55
CA SER A 467 18.12 16.63 6.82
C SER A 467 17.04 16.75 7.89
N SER A 468 15.96 16.02 7.71
CA SER A 468 14.89 15.92 8.68
C SER A 468 15.04 14.68 9.58
N ARG A 469 14.30 14.67 10.69
CA ARG A 469 14.08 13.51 11.55
C ARG A 469 12.84 12.72 11.12
N ALA A 470 12.61 12.66 9.80
CA ALA A 470 11.58 11.82 9.20
C ALA A 470 12.12 10.42 8.90
N TYR A 471 11.23 9.46 8.92
CA TYR A 471 11.52 8.05 8.65
C TYR A 471 10.32 7.35 8.05
N ASP A 472 10.60 6.43 7.12
CA ASP A 472 9.61 5.53 6.52
C ASP A 472 9.98 4.07 6.79
N LEU A 473 8.99 3.21 6.98
CA LEU A 473 9.17 1.76 6.97
C LEU A 473 8.70 1.20 5.64
N VAL A 474 9.63 0.59 4.94
CA VAL A 474 9.39 -0.04 3.63
C VAL A 474 9.33 -1.54 3.79
N LEU A 475 8.40 -2.18 3.10
CA LEU A 475 8.29 -3.64 2.99
C LEU A 475 8.14 -4.03 1.52
N ASN A 476 9.10 -4.79 0.98
CA ASN A 476 9.02 -5.36 -0.37
C ASN A 476 8.70 -4.34 -1.48
N GLY A 477 9.22 -3.12 -1.37
CA GLY A 477 8.97 -2.05 -2.35
C GLY A 477 7.76 -1.17 -2.05
N TYR A 478 7.03 -1.43 -0.97
CA TYR A 478 5.91 -0.61 -0.50
C TYR A 478 6.30 0.18 0.74
N GLU A 479 6.09 1.49 0.72
CA GLU A 479 6.06 2.34 1.91
C GLU A 479 4.83 1.97 2.74
N LEU A 480 5.04 1.29 3.87
CA LEU A 480 3.94 0.89 4.76
C LEU A 480 3.53 2.01 5.71
N LEU A 481 4.48 2.78 6.18
CA LEU A 481 4.27 3.87 7.10
C LEU A 481 5.25 4.99 6.84
N SER A 482 4.84 6.18 7.24
CA SER A 482 5.68 7.36 7.35
C SER A 482 5.52 7.98 8.74
N GLY A 483 6.59 8.58 9.26
CA GLY A 483 6.61 9.23 10.54
C GLY A 483 7.77 10.20 10.70
N SER A 484 7.77 10.90 11.83
CA SER A 484 8.89 11.78 12.20
C SER A 484 8.92 12.09 13.68
N ILE A 485 10.06 12.56 14.17
CA ILE A 485 10.11 13.36 15.38
C ILE A 485 9.57 14.75 15.06
N ARG A 486 8.75 15.31 15.96
CA ARG A 486 8.06 16.58 15.76
C ARG A 486 8.84 17.73 16.37
N ILE A 487 8.66 18.91 15.79
CA ILE A 487 9.10 20.15 16.44
C ILE A 487 8.25 20.35 17.70
N HIS A 488 8.89 20.61 18.82
CA HIS A 488 8.23 20.94 20.09
C HIS A 488 8.62 22.33 20.61
N SER A 489 9.55 23.01 19.94
CA SER A 489 9.97 24.37 20.24
C SER A 489 9.22 25.37 19.38
N GLN A 490 8.62 26.40 20.01
CA GLN A 490 7.92 27.48 19.30
C GLN A 490 8.86 28.25 18.38
N ASP A 491 10.09 28.55 18.84
CA ASP A 491 11.09 29.29 18.09
C ASP A 491 11.57 28.52 16.85
N LEU A 492 11.79 27.22 16.99
CA LEU A 492 12.18 26.36 15.87
C LEU A 492 11.05 26.24 14.86
N GLN A 493 9.80 26.09 15.33
CA GLN A 493 8.64 26.04 14.42
C GLN A 493 8.48 27.33 13.61
N ALA A 494 8.71 28.50 14.23
CA ALA A 494 8.67 29.78 13.53
C ALA A 494 9.76 29.86 12.43
N LYS A 495 10.98 29.41 12.73
CA LYS A 495 12.07 29.35 11.74
C LYS A 495 11.76 28.44 10.56
N VAL A 496 11.16 27.28 10.81
CA VAL A 496 10.80 26.33 9.74
C VAL A 496 9.70 26.94 8.85
N PHE A 497 8.69 27.60 9.42
CA PHE A 497 7.69 28.30 8.61
C PHE A 497 8.29 29.41 7.75
N GLU A 498 9.19 30.20 8.29
CA GLU A 498 9.89 31.24 7.55
C GLU A 498 10.71 30.64 6.39
N ALA A 499 11.43 29.53 6.63
CA ALA A 499 12.25 28.85 5.62
C ALA A 499 11.41 28.34 4.43
N ILE A 500 10.15 27.94 4.63
CA ILE A 500 9.23 27.57 3.55
C ILE A 500 8.39 28.73 3.01
N GLY A 501 8.70 29.96 3.40
CA GLY A 501 8.00 31.15 2.93
C GLY A 501 6.58 31.32 3.46
N LEU A 502 6.24 30.67 4.58
CA LEU A 502 4.96 30.85 5.25
C LEU A 502 5.09 31.95 6.32
N SER A 503 4.39 33.07 6.12
CA SER A 503 4.39 34.16 7.10
C SER A 503 3.82 33.71 8.45
N LEU A 504 4.24 34.34 9.54
CA LEU A 504 3.67 34.08 10.88
C LEU A 504 2.17 34.39 10.93
N GLU A 505 1.69 35.36 10.15
CA GLU A 505 0.27 35.70 10.05
C GLU A 505 -0.50 34.55 9.37
N ASP A 506 -0.02 34.05 8.25
CA ASP A 506 -0.63 32.91 7.54
C ASP A 506 -0.55 31.62 8.37
N ALA A 507 0.58 31.37 9.04
CA ALA A 507 0.73 30.24 9.93
C ALA A 507 -0.28 30.30 11.09
N LYS A 508 -0.47 31.48 11.70
CA LYS A 508 -1.51 31.70 12.74
C LYS A 508 -2.92 31.57 12.18
N ALA A 509 -3.17 32.03 10.97
CA ALA A 509 -4.48 31.88 10.33
C ALA A 509 -4.85 30.42 10.11
N ARG A 510 -3.89 29.56 9.75
CA ARG A 510 -4.10 28.13 9.47
C ARG A 510 -4.02 27.27 10.74
N PHE A 511 -2.98 27.45 11.55
CA PHE A 511 -2.59 26.56 12.65
C PHE A 511 -2.59 27.26 14.02
N GLY A 512 -3.18 28.46 14.16
CA GLY A 512 -3.05 29.31 15.35
C GLY A 512 -3.39 28.58 16.66
N PHE A 513 -4.48 27.82 16.69
CA PHE A 513 -4.89 27.05 17.87
C PHE A 513 -3.85 25.97 18.27
N PHE A 514 -3.16 25.38 17.29
CA PHE A 514 -2.11 24.40 17.53
C PHE A 514 -0.81 25.10 17.97
N LEU A 515 -0.41 26.20 17.30
CA LEU A 515 0.79 26.95 17.66
C LEU A 515 0.69 27.58 19.05
N ASP A 516 -0.49 28.02 19.44
CA ASP A 516 -0.73 28.58 20.78
C ASP A 516 -0.53 27.51 21.88
N SER A 517 -0.76 26.23 21.58
CA SER A 517 -0.57 25.15 22.56
C SER A 517 0.91 24.95 22.92
N PHE A 518 1.85 25.30 22.05
CA PHE A 518 3.29 25.17 22.31
C PHE A 518 3.79 26.08 23.46
N ARG A 519 3.02 27.07 23.82
CA ARG A 519 3.31 27.99 24.94
C ARG A 519 3.21 27.32 26.33
N TYR A 520 2.61 26.13 26.39
CA TYR A 520 2.25 25.48 27.66
C TYR A 520 3.05 24.19 27.91
N GLY A 521 4.29 24.15 27.46
CA GLY A 521 5.18 23.01 27.78
C GLY A 521 4.95 21.79 26.92
N THR A 522 5.11 21.97 25.61
CA THR A 522 5.04 20.86 24.63
C THR A 522 6.17 19.86 24.89
N PRO A 523 5.89 18.56 25.15
CA PRO A 523 6.94 17.56 25.30
C PRO A 523 7.59 17.24 23.96
N PRO A 524 8.86 16.78 23.94
CA PRO A 524 9.39 16.10 22.77
C PRO A 524 8.50 14.91 22.42
N HIS A 525 8.11 14.75 21.16
CA HIS A 525 7.22 13.68 20.73
C HIS A 525 7.46 13.31 19.27
N GLY A 526 6.98 12.14 18.89
CA GLY A 526 7.05 11.63 17.54
C GLY A 526 6.09 10.47 17.35
N GLY A 527 5.90 10.08 16.10
CA GLY A 527 4.96 9.01 15.79
C GLY A 527 4.95 8.62 14.33
N VAL A 528 4.00 7.75 13.99
CA VAL A 528 3.84 7.16 12.66
C VAL A 528 2.38 7.06 12.26
N GLY A 529 2.15 7.01 10.94
CA GLY A 529 0.87 6.60 10.35
C GLY A 529 1.09 5.37 9.47
N ILE A 530 0.58 4.21 9.87
CA ILE A 530 0.72 2.95 9.14
C ILE A 530 -0.49 2.77 8.23
N GLY A 531 -0.27 2.70 6.91
CA GLY A 531 -1.33 2.44 5.93
C GLY A 531 -1.87 1.02 6.07
N LEU A 532 -3.05 0.87 6.68
CA LEU A 532 -3.62 -0.45 6.98
C LEU A 532 -3.90 -1.24 5.70
N GLU A 533 -4.47 -0.63 4.68
CA GLU A 533 -4.79 -1.29 3.41
C GLU A 533 -3.53 -1.85 2.73
N ARG A 534 -2.43 -1.06 2.66
CA ARG A 534 -1.17 -1.54 2.10
C ARG A 534 -0.58 -2.71 2.88
N LEU A 535 -0.63 -2.65 4.20
CA LEU A 535 -0.21 -3.77 5.04
C LEU A 535 -1.02 -5.04 4.73
N ILE A 536 -2.34 -4.91 4.61
CA ILE A 536 -3.21 -6.04 4.26
C ILE A 536 -2.94 -6.53 2.84
N MET A 537 -2.72 -5.64 1.86
CA MET A 537 -2.35 -6.03 0.48
C MET A 537 -1.11 -6.94 0.48
N VAL A 538 -0.04 -6.53 1.16
CA VAL A 538 1.20 -7.33 1.24
C VAL A 538 0.95 -8.66 1.96
N LEU A 539 0.21 -8.66 3.06
CA LEU A 539 -0.14 -9.88 3.79
C LEU A 539 -1.06 -10.81 2.98
N ALA A 540 -1.97 -10.27 2.18
CA ALA A 540 -2.88 -11.04 1.33
C ALA A 540 -2.21 -11.51 0.02
N GLY A 541 -1.09 -10.87 -0.38
CA GLY A 541 -0.41 -11.16 -1.65
C GLY A 541 -1.18 -10.63 -2.87
N THR A 542 -1.81 -9.46 -2.75
CA THR A 542 -2.51 -8.78 -3.86
C THR A 542 -1.89 -7.41 -4.12
N ASP A 543 -1.90 -6.99 -5.38
CA ASP A 543 -1.40 -5.68 -5.83
C ASP A 543 -2.53 -4.64 -5.96
N ASN A 544 -3.77 -5.02 -5.65
CA ASN A 544 -4.95 -4.18 -5.79
C ASN A 544 -5.59 -3.86 -4.44
N ILE A 545 -5.57 -2.59 -4.04
CA ILE A 545 -6.16 -2.11 -2.78
C ILE A 545 -7.66 -2.42 -2.67
N ARG A 546 -8.38 -2.51 -3.80
CA ARG A 546 -9.82 -2.82 -3.83
C ARG A 546 -10.15 -4.24 -3.39
N ASP A 547 -9.16 -5.14 -3.37
CA ASP A 547 -9.35 -6.51 -2.86
C ASP A 547 -9.35 -6.59 -1.33
N VAL A 548 -8.86 -5.54 -0.65
CA VAL A 548 -8.74 -5.50 0.82
C VAL A 548 -9.64 -4.45 1.49
N VAL A 549 -10.48 -3.79 0.70
CA VAL A 549 -11.50 -2.82 1.13
C VAL A 549 -12.89 -3.38 0.81
N ALA A 550 -13.82 -3.30 1.76
CA ALA A 550 -15.15 -3.85 1.56
C ALA A 550 -15.92 -3.17 0.40
N PHE A 551 -15.93 -1.84 0.40
CA PHE A 551 -16.64 -1.02 -0.59
C PHE A 551 -15.70 0.06 -1.15
N PRO A 552 -14.82 -0.29 -2.10
CA PRO A 552 -13.88 0.65 -2.69
C PRO A 552 -14.52 1.45 -3.84
N THR A 553 -13.91 2.59 -4.18
CA THR A 553 -14.21 3.33 -5.41
C THR A 553 -13.33 2.88 -6.58
N THR A 554 -13.75 3.25 -7.80
CA THR A 554 -12.93 3.12 -9.02
C THR A 554 -11.73 4.08 -9.00
N ASN A 555 -10.82 3.95 -9.97
CA ASN A 555 -9.70 4.90 -10.15
C ASN A 555 -10.15 6.35 -10.46
N SER A 556 -11.40 6.53 -10.90
CA SER A 556 -12.01 7.85 -11.13
C SER A 556 -12.73 8.41 -9.89
N SER A 557 -12.49 7.86 -8.70
CA SER A 557 -13.16 8.26 -7.44
C SER A 557 -14.69 8.15 -7.51
N PHE A 558 -15.20 7.13 -8.19
CA PHE A 558 -16.63 6.87 -8.34
C PHE A 558 -17.02 5.51 -7.75
N ASP A 559 -18.06 5.47 -6.93
CA ASP A 559 -18.66 4.23 -6.42
C ASP A 559 -19.75 3.74 -7.37
N LEU A 560 -19.46 2.67 -8.11
CA LEU A 560 -20.37 2.08 -9.10
C LEU A 560 -21.62 1.42 -8.47
N MET A 561 -21.56 1.05 -7.21
CA MET A 561 -22.67 0.40 -6.51
C MET A 561 -23.72 1.41 -6.03
N SER A 562 -23.26 2.49 -5.40
CA SER A 562 -24.15 3.55 -4.86
C SER A 562 -24.34 4.72 -5.81
N GLU A 563 -23.59 4.76 -6.92
CA GLU A 563 -23.55 5.87 -7.89
C GLU A 563 -23.11 7.20 -7.25
N ALA A 564 -22.20 7.11 -6.26
CA ALA A 564 -21.63 8.29 -5.59
C ALA A 564 -20.29 8.70 -6.23
N PRO A 565 -19.99 10.03 -6.33
CA PRO A 565 -20.83 11.16 -5.94
C PRO A 565 -22.01 11.39 -6.88
N ASN A 566 -23.12 11.90 -6.33
CA ASN A 566 -24.35 12.16 -7.07
C ASN A 566 -24.90 13.56 -6.75
N VAL A 567 -25.87 14.01 -7.55
CA VAL A 567 -26.57 15.26 -7.32
C VAL A 567 -27.39 15.23 -6.02
N VAL A 568 -27.54 16.36 -5.38
CA VAL A 568 -28.38 16.53 -4.20
C VAL A 568 -29.56 17.43 -4.51
N ASP A 569 -30.63 17.33 -3.72
CA ASP A 569 -31.83 18.15 -3.89
C ASP A 569 -31.49 19.63 -3.72
N GLN A 570 -32.08 20.50 -4.57
CA GLN A 570 -31.91 21.96 -4.50
C GLN A 570 -32.23 22.51 -3.10
N LYS A 571 -33.24 21.98 -2.43
CA LYS A 571 -33.61 22.37 -1.07
C LYS A 571 -32.46 22.18 -0.06
N GLN A 572 -31.62 21.16 -0.23
CA GLN A 572 -30.45 20.96 0.63
C GLN A 572 -29.38 22.02 0.34
N LEU A 573 -29.16 22.36 -0.94
CA LEU A 573 -28.23 23.44 -1.32
C LEU A 573 -28.71 24.79 -0.79
N ASP A 574 -30.01 25.09 -0.89
CA ASP A 574 -30.60 26.32 -0.36
C ASP A 574 -30.40 26.46 1.16
N ILE A 575 -30.60 25.35 1.91
CA ILE A 575 -30.36 25.30 3.37
C ILE A 575 -28.90 25.60 3.71
N LEU A 576 -27.98 25.13 2.87
CA LEU A 576 -26.53 25.33 3.05
C LEU A 576 -26.06 26.69 2.53
N GLY A 577 -26.89 27.44 1.80
CA GLY A 577 -26.53 28.68 1.13
C GLY A 577 -25.47 28.47 0.04
N ILE A 578 -25.56 27.37 -0.70
CA ILE A 578 -24.63 26.99 -1.76
C ILE A 578 -25.31 27.01 -3.10
N GLU A 579 -24.64 27.62 -4.08
CA GLU A 579 -25.05 27.60 -5.48
C GLU A 579 -24.00 26.88 -6.33
N ILE A 580 -24.44 25.98 -7.21
CA ILE A 580 -23.55 25.30 -8.14
C ILE A 580 -23.30 26.22 -9.32
N SER A 581 -22.07 26.71 -9.48
CA SER A 581 -21.68 27.49 -10.65
C SER A 581 -21.76 26.62 -11.91
N LYS A 582 -22.33 27.15 -12.98
CA LYS A 582 -22.25 26.53 -14.30
C LYS A 582 -20.79 26.60 -14.77
N GLN A 583 -20.09 25.48 -14.75
CA GLN A 583 -18.81 25.41 -15.46
C GLN A 583 -19.14 25.42 -16.98
N GLU A 584 -18.59 26.37 -17.70
CA GLU A 584 -18.53 26.27 -19.16
C GLU A 584 -17.67 25.05 -19.50
N LYS A 585 -18.26 24.12 -20.23
CA LYS A 585 -17.60 22.88 -20.68
C LYS A 585 -16.51 23.17 -21.68
#